data_6403ca6a466f5b8f05c66126dc4a4141
#
_entry.id   6403ca6a466f5b8f05c66126dc4a4141
#
_cell.length_a   1.000
_cell.length_b   1.000
_cell.length_c   1.000
_cell.angle_alpha   90.00
_cell.angle_beta   90.00
_cell.angle_gamma   90.00
#
_symmetry.space_group_name_H-M   'P 1'
#
loop_
_entity.id
_entity.type
_entity.pdbx_description
1 polymer ?
#
loop_
_entity_poly.entity_id
_entity_poly.type
_entity_poly.pdbx_seq_one_letter_code
_entity_poly.pdbx_strand_id
1 'polypeptide(L)'
;FLSGIVRKVTDEVSTAAVGFNNSNVTLYVNEHFFLKELTTFSSRVAVIKHETLHLVFKHLVMLDFKKYDAKLFNIAADLVVNQFIGKWKLPSSAVTLASFPELGLSENESLDWYYKKILSLKRKMDRKKNSKDSFSNTSTQTLENIIENGNHSDHSKWGFSESDINLQHAESELDRIILQTKERISRDQYYSLPFSIRDLISIIIEKRNPKVNWKRALKIFSSSSRRTRVKFTVKRVSKRYGTRPGLKIQRSQKIAVAIDTSGSISHDELTMFFNEIHSMWQNGAEIEVIECDAAVLKTYNYKGKFPEFIHGRGGTNFDPV
;
A
#
# COMPACT_ATOMS: atom_id res chain seq x y z
N PHE A 1 9.60 -5.90 -14.08
CA PHE A 1 9.39 -6.67 -12.86
C PHE A 1 10.42 -7.79 -12.70
N LEU A 2 10.56 -8.66 -13.70
CA LEU A 2 11.49 -9.81 -13.66
C LEU A 2 12.95 -9.45 -13.40
N SER A 3 13.40 -8.23 -13.71
CA SER A 3 14.76 -7.77 -13.41
C SER A 3 15.00 -7.51 -11.93
N GLY A 4 13.95 -7.40 -11.12
CA GLY A 4 14.03 -7.17 -9.68
C GLY A 4 13.97 -8.45 -8.84
N ILE A 5 13.82 -9.63 -9.46
CA ILE A 5 13.70 -10.92 -8.77
C ILE A 5 14.81 -11.90 -9.21
N VAL A 6 15.16 -12.79 -8.31
CA VAL A 6 16.09 -13.89 -8.60
C VAL A 6 15.38 -14.93 -9.47
N ARG A 7 16.09 -15.55 -10.39
CA ARG A 7 15.58 -16.60 -11.27
C ARG A 7 16.42 -17.84 -11.06
N LYS A 8 15.78 -18.97 -10.74
CA LYS A 8 16.45 -20.25 -10.48
C LYS A 8 15.81 -21.32 -11.35
N VAL A 9 16.61 -22.00 -12.15
CA VAL A 9 16.20 -23.23 -12.82
C VAL A 9 16.48 -24.40 -11.88
N THR A 10 15.47 -25.23 -11.62
CA THR A 10 15.56 -26.31 -10.63
C THR A 10 14.47 -27.37 -10.84
N ASP A 11 14.78 -28.59 -10.44
CA ASP A 11 13.82 -29.72 -10.44
C ASP A 11 13.06 -29.82 -9.10
N GLU A 12 13.31 -28.90 -8.15
CA GLU A 12 12.59 -28.83 -6.86
C GLU A 12 11.10 -28.47 -7.01
N VAL A 13 10.71 -27.94 -8.13
CA VAL A 13 9.33 -27.58 -8.50
C VAL A 13 8.91 -28.39 -9.71
N SER A 14 7.64 -28.80 -9.77
CA SER A 14 7.12 -29.57 -10.87
C SER A 14 6.91 -28.74 -12.14
N THR A 15 6.60 -27.47 -11.99
CA THR A 15 6.26 -26.53 -13.08
C THR A 15 7.07 -25.24 -12.99
N ALA A 16 6.42 -24.14 -12.69
CA ALA A 16 7.04 -22.88 -12.27
C ALA A 16 6.42 -22.47 -10.95
N ALA A 17 7.19 -21.77 -10.13
CA ALA A 17 6.72 -21.30 -8.84
C ALA A 17 7.41 -19.99 -8.46
N VAL A 18 6.75 -19.18 -7.65
CA VAL A 18 7.37 -18.04 -6.98
C VAL A 18 7.41 -18.26 -5.49
N GLY A 19 8.45 -17.76 -4.85
CA GLY A 19 8.64 -17.93 -3.41
C GLY A 19 9.74 -17.03 -2.89
N PHE A 20 10.03 -17.17 -1.59
CA PHE A 20 11.15 -16.49 -0.96
C PHE A 20 12.31 -17.47 -0.73
N ASN A 21 13.52 -17.02 -1.02
CA ASN A 21 14.75 -17.72 -0.69
C ASN A 21 15.66 -16.74 0.05
N ASN A 22 15.88 -16.95 1.33
CA ASN A 22 16.71 -16.09 2.19
C ASN A 22 16.39 -14.60 2.03
N SER A 23 15.12 -14.21 2.13
CA SER A 23 14.61 -12.83 1.95
C SER A 23 14.55 -12.31 0.51
N ASN A 24 15.04 -13.03 -0.47
CA ASN A 24 14.95 -12.64 -1.88
C ASN A 24 13.73 -13.28 -2.55
N VAL A 25 12.99 -12.48 -3.29
CA VAL A 25 11.92 -12.98 -4.15
C VAL A 25 12.54 -13.77 -5.31
N THR A 26 12.15 -15.03 -5.44
CA THR A 26 12.73 -15.96 -6.42
C THR A 26 11.64 -16.58 -7.28
N LEU A 27 11.85 -16.55 -8.58
CA LEU A 27 11.08 -17.31 -9.57
C LEU A 27 11.83 -18.62 -9.85
N TYR A 28 11.20 -19.74 -9.53
CA TYR A 28 11.68 -21.09 -9.82
C TYR A 28 11.03 -21.58 -11.10
N VAL A 29 11.81 -22.26 -11.94
CA VAL A 29 11.32 -22.80 -13.19
C VAL A 29 11.88 -24.21 -13.39
N ASN A 30 10.99 -25.17 -13.60
CA ASN A 30 11.40 -26.52 -14.01
C ASN A 30 11.75 -26.52 -15.50
N GLU A 31 12.95 -26.99 -15.84
CA GLU A 31 13.46 -26.98 -17.23
C GLU A 31 12.62 -27.88 -18.14
N HIS A 32 12.31 -29.10 -17.68
CA HIS A 32 11.54 -30.05 -18.47
C HIS A 32 10.14 -29.52 -18.80
N PHE A 33 9.43 -29.02 -17.77
CA PHE A 33 8.12 -28.40 -17.94
C PHE A 33 8.18 -27.23 -18.93
N PHE A 34 9.14 -26.32 -18.74
CA PHE A 34 9.19 -25.07 -19.49
C PHE A 34 9.62 -25.28 -20.96
N LEU A 35 10.50 -26.24 -21.23
CA LEU A 35 11.02 -26.49 -22.59
C LEU A 35 10.28 -27.57 -23.33
N LYS A 36 9.77 -28.63 -22.65
CA LYS A 36 9.17 -29.81 -23.28
C LYS A 36 7.63 -29.77 -23.23
N GLU A 37 7.03 -29.39 -22.11
CA GLU A 37 5.57 -29.38 -22.00
C GLU A 37 4.95 -28.07 -22.52
N LEU A 38 5.58 -26.91 -22.24
CA LEU A 38 5.14 -25.65 -22.83
C LEU A 38 5.69 -25.47 -24.25
N THR A 39 4.99 -26.04 -25.23
CA THR A 39 5.44 -26.09 -26.63
C THR A 39 5.41 -24.73 -27.32
N THR A 40 4.60 -23.78 -26.88
CA THR A 40 4.42 -22.47 -27.51
C THR A 40 5.04 -21.33 -26.73
N PHE A 41 5.54 -20.31 -27.43
CA PHE A 41 6.00 -19.09 -26.81
C PHE A 41 4.88 -18.43 -25.97
N SER A 42 3.65 -18.46 -26.46
CA SER A 42 2.48 -17.90 -25.78
C SER A 42 2.25 -18.54 -24.42
N SER A 43 2.32 -19.86 -24.30
CA SER A 43 2.13 -20.58 -23.04
C SER A 43 3.27 -20.30 -22.04
N ARG A 44 4.51 -20.21 -22.53
CA ARG A 44 5.66 -19.83 -21.67
C ARG A 44 5.49 -18.43 -21.07
N VAL A 45 5.09 -17.47 -21.90
CA VAL A 45 4.81 -16.09 -21.42
C VAL A 45 3.63 -16.08 -20.45
N ALA A 46 2.57 -16.85 -20.74
CA ALA A 46 1.41 -16.95 -19.86
C ALA A 46 1.79 -17.44 -18.46
N VAL A 47 2.60 -18.50 -18.35
CA VAL A 47 3.05 -19.06 -17.08
C VAL A 47 3.93 -18.06 -16.32
N ILE A 48 4.91 -17.43 -16.97
CA ILE A 48 5.75 -16.43 -16.31
C ILE A 48 4.94 -15.22 -15.85
N LYS A 49 3.95 -14.80 -16.64
CA LYS A 49 3.04 -13.72 -16.27
C LYS A 49 2.16 -14.11 -15.07
N HIS A 50 1.66 -15.34 -15.05
CA HIS A 50 0.89 -15.91 -13.96
C HIS A 50 1.68 -15.85 -12.64
N GLU A 51 2.88 -16.40 -12.61
CA GLU A 51 3.75 -16.36 -11.42
C GLU A 51 4.08 -14.93 -10.98
N THR A 52 4.35 -14.05 -11.95
CA THR A 52 4.62 -12.64 -11.67
C THR A 52 3.41 -11.94 -11.03
N LEU A 53 2.20 -12.25 -11.48
CA LEU A 53 0.97 -11.67 -10.93
C LEU A 53 0.71 -12.13 -9.49
N HIS A 54 1.05 -13.35 -9.11
CA HIS A 54 0.99 -13.78 -7.71
C HIS A 54 1.87 -12.92 -6.80
N LEU A 55 3.05 -12.48 -7.29
CA LEU A 55 3.89 -11.55 -6.56
C LEU A 55 3.27 -10.14 -6.48
N VAL A 56 2.73 -9.65 -7.60
CA VAL A 56 2.08 -8.33 -7.66
C VAL A 56 0.88 -8.26 -6.71
N PHE A 57 0.04 -9.29 -6.70
CA PHE A 57 -1.11 -9.40 -5.78
C PHE A 57 -0.71 -9.83 -4.36
N LYS A 58 0.58 -10.09 -4.12
CA LYS A 58 1.13 -10.47 -2.81
C LYS A 58 0.53 -11.75 -2.23
N HIS A 59 0.07 -12.67 -3.05
CA HIS A 59 -0.55 -13.91 -2.60
C HIS A 59 0.35 -14.72 -1.67
N LEU A 60 1.68 -14.66 -1.89
CA LEU A 60 2.67 -15.35 -1.06
C LEU A 60 2.65 -14.91 0.41
N VAL A 61 2.38 -13.63 0.67
CA VAL A 61 2.33 -13.06 2.04
C VAL A 61 0.93 -13.04 2.61
N MET A 62 -0.10 -13.24 1.78
CA MET A 62 -1.50 -13.30 2.22
C MET A 62 -1.90 -14.68 2.76
N LEU A 63 -1.14 -15.75 2.42
CA LEU A 63 -1.45 -17.11 2.85
C LEU A 63 -1.16 -17.26 4.35
N ASP A 64 -2.22 -17.32 5.15
CA ASP A 64 -2.18 -17.66 6.57
C ASP A 64 -2.79 -19.05 6.76
N PHE A 65 -1.96 -20.03 7.08
CA PHE A 65 -2.36 -21.43 7.28
C PHE A 65 -3.33 -21.62 8.46
N LYS A 66 -3.45 -20.66 9.39
CA LYS A 66 -4.43 -20.69 10.46
C LYS A 66 -5.81 -20.28 9.97
N LYS A 67 -5.88 -19.46 8.92
CA LYS A 67 -7.12 -18.89 8.38
C LYS A 67 -7.61 -19.63 7.14
N TYR A 68 -6.70 -20.09 6.29
CA TYR A 68 -7.00 -20.63 4.97
C TYR A 68 -6.54 -22.09 4.83
N ASP A 69 -7.37 -22.90 4.15
CA ASP A 69 -6.91 -24.14 3.56
C ASP A 69 -6.01 -23.81 2.35
N ALA A 70 -4.77 -24.26 2.38
CA ALA A 70 -3.76 -23.89 1.38
C ALA A 70 -4.18 -24.27 -0.05
N LYS A 71 -4.79 -25.46 -0.25
CA LYS A 71 -5.22 -25.90 -1.59
C LYS A 71 -6.35 -25.04 -2.13
N LEU A 72 -7.33 -24.69 -1.29
CA LEU A 72 -8.44 -23.83 -1.68
C LEU A 72 -7.99 -22.39 -1.90
N PHE A 73 -7.03 -21.92 -1.10
CA PHE A 73 -6.43 -20.60 -1.27
C PHE A 73 -5.72 -20.49 -2.62
N ASN A 74 -4.94 -21.52 -3.00
CA ASN A 74 -4.24 -21.55 -4.28
C ASN A 74 -5.23 -21.50 -5.45
N ILE A 75 -6.31 -22.28 -5.41
CA ILE A 75 -7.37 -22.24 -6.42
C ILE A 75 -7.97 -20.83 -6.52
N ALA A 76 -8.29 -20.21 -5.38
CA ALA A 76 -8.84 -18.86 -5.35
C ALA A 76 -7.85 -17.81 -5.87
N ALA A 77 -6.57 -17.94 -5.55
CA ALA A 77 -5.50 -17.07 -6.05
C ALA A 77 -5.32 -17.20 -7.58
N ASP A 78 -5.40 -18.43 -8.11
CA ASP A 78 -5.36 -18.69 -9.55
C ASP A 78 -6.55 -18.08 -10.28
N LEU A 79 -7.76 -18.17 -9.70
CA LEU A 79 -8.96 -17.53 -10.25
C LEU A 79 -8.78 -16.00 -10.35
N VAL A 80 -8.11 -15.36 -9.40
CA VAL A 80 -7.78 -13.94 -9.49
C VAL A 80 -6.80 -13.67 -10.61
N VAL A 81 -5.66 -14.35 -10.59
CA VAL A 81 -4.52 -14.07 -11.48
C VAL A 81 -4.85 -14.35 -12.96
N ASN A 82 -5.55 -15.46 -13.24
CA ASN A 82 -5.78 -15.93 -14.60
C ASN A 82 -6.68 -14.99 -15.41
N GLN A 83 -7.46 -14.12 -14.76
CA GLN A 83 -8.23 -13.07 -15.44
C GLN A 83 -7.34 -12.01 -16.09
N PHE A 84 -6.10 -11.83 -15.60
CA PHE A 84 -5.19 -10.78 -16.06
C PHE A 84 -4.13 -11.29 -17.06
N ILE A 85 -4.18 -12.54 -17.46
CA ILE A 85 -3.23 -13.11 -18.45
C ILE A 85 -3.40 -12.46 -19.83
N GLY A 86 -4.62 -12.08 -20.20
CA GLY A 86 -4.95 -11.36 -21.42
C GLY A 86 -4.81 -12.26 -22.66
N LYS A 87 -4.09 -11.81 -23.70
CA LYS A 87 -3.97 -12.51 -24.98
C LYS A 87 -3.13 -13.79 -24.96
N TRP A 88 -2.44 -14.07 -23.89
CA TRP A 88 -1.56 -15.22 -23.78
C TRP A 88 -2.34 -16.48 -23.43
N LYS A 89 -1.98 -17.61 -24.03
CA LYS A 89 -2.69 -18.87 -23.83
C LYS A 89 -2.16 -19.60 -22.60
N LEU A 90 -2.99 -19.70 -21.59
CA LEU A 90 -2.72 -20.59 -20.46
C LEU A 90 -2.70 -22.06 -20.89
N PRO A 91 -1.98 -22.94 -20.16
CA PRO A 91 -2.14 -24.38 -20.28
C PRO A 91 -3.62 -24.79 -20.10
N SER A 92 -4.03 -25.88 -20.79
CA SER A 92 -5.42 -26.37 -20.74
C SER A 92 -5.90 -26.77 -19.34
N SER A 93 -4.97 -27.06 -18.48
CA SER A 93 -5.17 -27.44 -17.08
C SER A 93 -5.26 -26.25 -16.11
N ALA A 94 -5.08 -25.01 -16.60
CA ALA A 94 -5.16 -23.81 -15.75
C ALA A 94 -6.59 -23.59 -15.23
N VAL A 95 -6.68 -23.25 -13.95
CA VAL A 95 -7.95 -22.96 -13.28
C VAL A 95 -8.45 -21.58 -13.69
N THR A 96 -9.65 -21.51 -14.27
CA THR A 96 -10.29 -20.27 -14.71
C THR A 96 -11.70 -20.16 -14.15
N LEU A 97 -12.34 -18.99 -14.30
CA LEU A 97 -13.75 -18.83 -13.89
C LEU A 97 -14.67 -19.83 -14.60
N ALA A 98 -14.37 -20.17 -15.86
CA ALA A 98 -15.12 -21.16 -16.63
C ALA A 98 -14.96 -22.60 -16.10
N SER A 99 -13.97 -22.88 -15.26
CA SER A 99 -13.81 -24.19 -14.61
C SER A 99 -14.89 -24.50 -13.58
N PHE A 100 -15.63 -23.49 -13.13
CA PHE A 100 -16.68 -23.62 -12.10
C PHE A 100 -18.00 -22.96 -12.54
N PRO A 101 -18.66 -23.45 -13.61
CA PRO A 101 -19.83 -22.78 -14.17
C PRO A 101 -21.00 -22.66 -13.19
N GLU A 102 -21.20 -23.64 -12.31
CA GLU A 102 -22.33 -23.64 -11.37
C GLU A 102 -22.15 -22.69 -10.17
N LEU A 103 -20.94 -22.11 -9.97
CA LEU A 103 -20.69 -21.17 -8.88
C LEU A 103 -21.11 -19.72 -9.24
N GLY A 104 -21.38 -19.44 -10.51
CA GLY A 104 -21.72 -18.10 -10.97
C GLY A 104 -20.66 -17.08 -10.54
N LEU A 105 -19.38 -17.37 -10.86
CA LEU A 105 -18.26 -16.52 -10.46
C LEU A 105 -18.25 -15.23 -11.28
N SER A 106 -18.30 -14.08 -10.61
CA SER A 106 -18.15 -12.77 -11.25
C SER A 106 -16.67 -12.47 -11.49
N GLU A 107 -16.36 -11.64 -12.50
CA GLU A 107 -15.01 -11.16 -12.77
C GLU A 107 -14.58 -10.08 -11.78
N ASN A 108 -13.27 -9.92 -11.59
CA ASN A 108 -12.62 -8.87 -10.78
C ASN A 108 -13.04 -8.82 -9.30
N GLU A 109 -13.46 -9.94 -8.76
CA GLU A 109 -13.75 -10.06 -7.33
C GLU A 109 -12.48 -10.29 -6.50
N SER A 110 -12.59 -10.12 -5.18
CA SER A 110 -11.47 -10.32 -4.26
C SER A 110 -11.12 -11.79 -4.08
N LEU A 111 -9.87 -12.08 -3.70
CA LEU A 111 -9.42 -13.43 -3.35
C LEU A 111 -10.31 -14.06 -2.27
N ASP A 112 -10.65 -13.31 -1.21
CA ASP A 112 -11.52 -13.78 -0.14
C ASP A 112 -12.93 -14.17 -0.63
N TRP A 113 -13.44 -13.47 -1.64
CA TRP A 113 -14.72 -13.78 -2.25
C TRP A 113 -14.66 -15.12 -2.99
N TYR A 114 -13.64 -15.31 -3.84
CA TYR A 114 -13.44 -16.59 -4.53
C TYR A 114 -13.20 -17.73 -3.55
N TYR A 115 -12.37 -17.51 -2.55
CA TYR A 115 -12.11 -18.51 -1.52
C TYR A 115 -13.39 -18.98 -0.81
N LYS A 116 -14.27 -18.05 -0.42
CA LYS A 116 -15.57 -18.38 0.21
C LYS A 116 -16.47 -19.19 -0.71
N LYS A 117 -16.48 -18.88 -2.02
CA LYS A 117 -17.26 -19.63 -3.02
C LYS A 117 -16.73 -21.07 -3.16
N ILE A 118 -15.43 -21.23 -3.32
CA ILE A 118 -14.78 -22.55 -3.42
C ILE A 118 -14.96 -23.36 -2.11
N LEU A 119 -14.79 -22.73 -0.96
CA LEU A 119 -15.03 -23.35 0.35
C LEU A 119 -16.49 -23.83 0.51
N SER A 120 -17.45 -23.07 0.01
CA SER A 120 -18.86 -23.47 0.04
C SER A 120 -19.12 -24.71 -0.84
N LEU A 121 -18.44 -24.80 -1.98
CA LEU A 121 -18.49 -25.97 -2.85
C LEU A 121 -17.88 -27.20 -2.15
N LYS A 122 -16.69 -27.06 -1.56
CA LYS A 122 -16.04 -28.15 -0.80
C LYS A 122 -16.94 -28.66 0.32
N ARG A 123 -17.53 -27.76 1.11
CA ARG A 123 -18.46 -28.15 2.18
C ARG A 123 -19.69 -28.90 1.66
N LYS A 124 -20.21 -28.56 0.48
CA LYS A 124 -21.30 -29.30 -0.16
C LYS A 124 -20.86 -30.70 -0.60
N MET A 125 -19.63 -30.82 -1.12
CA MET A 125 -19.02 -32.12 -1.49
C MET A 125 -18.88 -33.02 -0.26
N ASP A 126 -18.28 -32.52 0.83
CA ASP A 126 -18.04 -33.28 2.05
C ASP A 126 -19.36 -33.78 2.67
N ARG A 127 -20.41 -32.95 2.64
CA ARG A 127 -21.76 -33.37 3.08
C ARG A 127 -22.36 -34.47 2.19
N LYS A 128 -22.15 -34.43 0.90
CA LYS A 128 -22.65 -35.43 -0.06
C LYS A 128 -21.87 -36.75 0.01
N LYS A 129 -20.54 -36.71 0.27
CA LYS A 129 -19.78 -37.96 0.54
C LYS A 129 -20.33 -38.75 1.71
N ASN A 130 -20.97 -38.08 2.66
CA ASN A 130 -21.64 -38.70 3.82
C ASN A 130 -23.09 -39.15 3.55
N SER A 131 -23.71 -38.74 2.45
CA SER A 131 -25.03 -39.18 1.98
C SER A 131 -24.87 -39.90 0.64
N LYS A 132 -25.49 -41.10 0.50
CA LYS A 132 -25.36 -41.99 -0.69
C LYS A 132 -25.93 -41.42 -2.00
N ASP A 133 -26.17 -40.15 -2.14
CA ASP A 133 -26.74 -39.51 -3.33
C ASP A 133 -25.68 -39.09 -4.35
N SER A 134 -25.59 -39.84 -5.44
CA SER A 134 -24.64 -39.65 -6.55
C SER A 134 -25.14 -38.67 -7.58
N PHE A 135 -25.13 -37.37 -7.29
CA PHE A 135 -25.23 -36.34 -8.32
C PHE A 135 -23.97 -35.45 -8.27
N SER A 136 -22.99 -35.76 -9.11
CA SER A 136 -21.78 -34.97 -9.26
C SER A 136 -21.97 -33.91 -10.35
N ASN A 137 -21.98 -32.64 -9.95
CA ASN A 137 -21.96 -31.50 -10.87
C ASN A 137 -20.54 -31.31 -11.44
N THR A 138 -20.41 -30.70 -12.62
CA THR A 138 -19.12 -30.45 -13.30
C THR A 138 -18.12 -29.73 -12.41
N SER A 139 -18.55 -28.67 -11.71
CA SER A 139 -17.68 -27.91 -10.78
C SER A 139 -17.21 -28.75 -9.59
N THR A 140 -18.01 -29.70 -9.13
CA THR A 140 -17.64 -30.61 -8.02
C THR A 140 -16.55 -31.57 -8.46
N GLN A 141 -16.72 -32.19 -9.64
CA GLN A 141 -15.71 -33.08 -10.25
C GLN A 141 -14.40 -32.34 -10.53
N THR A 142 -14.49 -31.11 -11.07
CA THR A 142 -13.31 -30.28 -11.32
C THR A 142 -12.56 -29.99 -10.02
N LEU A 143 -13.25 -29.62 -8.95
CA LEU A 143 -12.61 -29.36 -7.67
C LEU A 143 -11.97 -30.61 -7.07
N GLU A 144 -12.62 -31.78 -7.15
CA GLU A 144 -12.04 -33.06 -6.72
C GLU A 144 -10.75 -33.36 -7.50
N ASN A 145 -10.82 -33.29 -8.82
CA ASN A 145 -9.65 -33.52 -9.68
C ASN A 145 -8.48 -32.59 -9.35
N ILE A 146 -8.74 -31.31 -9.10
CA ILE A 146 -7.70 -30.34 -8.74
C ILE A 146 -7.10 -30.65 -7.35
N ILE A 147 -7.94 -31.05 -6.38
CA ILE A 147 -7.49 -31.39 -5.02
C ILE A 147 -6.69 -32.69 -5.00
N GLU A 148 -7.10 -33.72 -5.78
CA GLU A 148 -6.46 -35.03 -5.81
C GLU A 148 -5.22 -35.08 -6.70
N ASN A 149 -5.29 -34.52 -7.90
CA ASN A 149 -4.21 -34.60 -8.90
C ASN A 149 -3.23 -33.41 -8.84
N GLY A 150 -3.49 -32.42 -7.97
CA GLY A 150 -2.72 -31.19 -7.90
C GLY A 150 -3.11 -30.20 -9.01
N ASN A 151 -2.80 -28.94 -8.74
CA ASN A 151 -2.91 -27.88 -9.74
C ASN A 151 -1.60 -27.79 -10.51
N HIS A 152 -1.63 -27.41 -11.80
CA HIS A 152 -0.42 -27.20 -12.60
C HIS A 152 0.44 -26.02 -12.16
N SER A 153 -0.03 -25.18 -11.25
CA SER A 153 0.77 -24.18 -10.56
C SER A 153 1.33 -24.79 -9.27
N ASP A 154 2.65 -24.82 -9.18
CA ASP A 154 3.35 -25.37 -8.00
C ASP A 154 3.51 -24.27 -6.96
N HIS A 155 2.58 -24.24 -6.01
CA HIS A 155 2.63 -23.29 -4.89
C HIS A 155 3.33 -23.84 -3.63
N SER A 156 4.13 -24.92 -3.78
CA SER A 156 4.84 -25.56 -2.66
C SER A 156 5.84 -24.63 -1.97
N LYS A 157 6.29 -23.57 -2.66
CA LYS A 157 7.20 -22.56 -2.14
C LYS A 157 6.48 -21.37 -1.46
N TRP A 158 5.15 -21.43 -1.33
CA TRP A 158 4.37 -20.42 -0.63
C TRP A 158 4.26 -20.76 0.86
N GLY A 159 4.08 -19.72 1.63
CA GLY A 159 3.94 -19.81 3.06
C GLY A 159 5.26 -19.69 3.81
N PHE A 160 5.18 -19.09 4.95
CA PHE A 160 6.30 -18.92 5.86
C PHE A 160 6.12 -19.89 7.02
N SER A 161 7.13 -20.70 7.34
CA SER A 161 7.20 -21.31 8.67
C SER A 161 7.42 -20.16 9.68
N GLU A 162 6.79 -20.23 10.84
CA GLU A 162 6.82 -19.17 11.88
C GLU A 162 8.27 -18.79 12.32
N SER A 163 9.28 -19.54 11.89
CA SER A 163 10.68 -19.39 12.30
C SER A 163 11.59 -18.64 11.34
N ASP A 164 11.25 -18.51 10.03
CA ASP A 164 12.31 -18.24 9.06
C ASP A 164 12.30 -16.84 8.39
N ILE A 165 11.18 -16.15 8.31
CA ILE A 165 11.19 -14.83 7.67
C ILE A 165 10.19 -13.89 8.37
N ASN A 166 10.68 -12.72 8.70
CA ASN A 166 9.82 -11.63 9.12
C ASN A 166 8.88 -11.26 7.95
N LEU A 167 7.59 -11.60 8.08
CA LEU A 167 6.54 -11.35 7.07
C LEU A 167 6.53 -9.88 6.60
N GLN A 168 6.81 -8.95 7.51
CA GLN A 168 6.92 -7.53 7.20
C GLN A 168 8.10 -7.23 6.28
N HIS A 169 9.21 -7.97 6.41
CA HIS A 169 10.36 -7.81 5.52
C HIS A 169 10.03 -8.30 4.11
N ALA A 170 9.38 -9.45 4.01
CA ALA A 170 8.94 -10.02 2.74
C ALA A 170 7.95 -9.09 2.01
N GLU A 171 6.98 -8.53 2.73
CA GLU A 171 6.04 -7.54 2.18
C GLU A 171 6.77 -6.28 1.71
N SER A 172 7.71 -5.77 2.50
CA SER A 172 8.50 -4.58 2.15
C SER A 172 9.36 -4.79 0.91
N GLU A 173 9.90 -5.99 0.71
CA GLU A 173 10.70 -6.33 -0.46
C GLU A 173 9.84 -6.41 -1.73
N LEU A 174 8.65 -7.01 -1.65
CA LEU A 174 7.69 -7.00 -2.75
C LEU A 174 7.28 -5.56 -3.11
N ASP A 175 6.96 -4.74 -2.11
CA ASP A 175 6.64 -3.32 -2.32
C ASP A 175 7.77 -2.57 -3.02
N ARG A 176 9.02 -2.84 -2.63
CA ARG A 176 10.20 -2.24 -3.25
C ARG A 176 10.29 -2.60 -4.73
N ILE A 177 10.13 -3.88 -5.07
CA ILE A 177 10.20 -4.37 -6.46
C ILE A 177 9.07 -3.78 -7.31
N ILE A 178 7.84 -3.72 -6.78
CA ILE A 178 6.69 -3.14 -7.47
C ILE A 178 6.92 -1.66 -7.77
N LEU A 179 7.40 -0.88 -6.81
CA LEU A 179 7.67 0.55 -6.98
C LEU A 179 8.81 0.81 -7.96
N GLN A 180 9.91 0.07 -7.87
CA GLN A 180 11.01 0.16 -8.85
C GLN A 180 10.55 -0.17 -10.27
N THR A 181 9.62 -1.13 -10.40
CA THR A 181 9.02 -1.45 -11.68
C THR A 181 8.18 -0.31 -12.20
N LYS A 182 7.35 0.30 -11.34
CA LYS A 182 6.52 1.46 -11.68
C LYS A 182 7.37 2.66 -12.16
N GLU A 183 8.52 2.90 -11.56
CA GLU A 183 9.43 3.96 -11.97
C GLU A 183 10.04 3.76 -13.37
N ARG A 184 10.16 2.49 -13.81
CA ARG A 184 10.73 2.12 -15.11
C ARG A 184 9.75 2.13 -16.27
N ILE A 185 8.45 2.10 -15.99
CA ILE A 185 7.40 2.11 -17.01
C ILE A 185 6.99 3.54 -17.37
N SER A 186 6.64 3.77 -18.64
CA SER A 186 6.11 5.05 -19.07
C SER A 186 4.69 5.32 -18.53
N ARG A 187 4.24 6.57 -18.59
CA ARG A 187 2.87 6.93 -18.20
C ARG A 187 1.83 6.12 -18.98
N ASP A 188 1.98 5.99 -20.28
CA ASP A 188 1.02 5.28 -21.12
C ASP A 188 0.96 3.80 -20.76
N GLN A 189 2.11 3.17 -20.51
CA GLN A 189 2.17 1.79 -20.04
C GLN A 189 1.50 1.63 -18.67
N TYR A 190 1.69 2.58 -17.75
CA TYR A 190 1.03 2.56 -16.45
C TYR A 190 -0.49 2.63 -16.57
N TYR A 191 -1.01 3.56 -17.39
CA TYR A 191 -2.45 3.69 -17.60
C TYR A 191 -3.08 2.54 -18.40
N SER A 192 -2.28 1.78 -19.14
CA SER A 192 -2.74 0.56 -19.82
C SER A 192 -2.89 -0.64 -18.89
N LEU A 193 -2.39 -0.56 -17.65
CA LEU A 193 -2.57 -1.62 -16.66
C LEU A 193 -4.03 -1.71 -16.19
N PRO A 194 -4.52 -2.91 -15.86
CA PRO A 194 -5.83 -3.10 -15.24
C PRO A 194 -6.00 -2.24 -13.98
N PHE A 195 -7.23 -1.79 -13.75
CA PHE A 195 -7.55 -0.91 -12.60
C PHE A 195 -7.10 -1.50 -11.27
N SER A 196 -7.35 -2.80 -11.04
CA SER A 196 -6.97 -3.50 -9.80
C SER A 196 -5.47 -3.45 -9.51
N ILE A 197 -4.63 -3.54 -10.56
CA ILE A 197 -3.17 -3.45 -10.41
C ILE A 197 -2.76 -2.00 -10.12
N ARG A 198 -3.37 -1.03 -10.78
CA ARG A 198 -3.09 0.40 -10.53
C ARG A 198 -3.49 0.82 -9.12
N ASP A 199 -4.63 0.34 -8.64
CA ASP A 199 -5.12 0.58 -7.29
C ASP A 199 -4.17 0.02 -6.23
N LEU A 200 -3.71 -1.22 -6.40
CA LEU A 200 -2.67 -1.82 -5.56
C LEU A 200 -1.39 -0.99 -5.49
N ILE A 201 -0.90 -0.51 -6.64
CA ILE A 201 0.29 0.34 -6.70
C ILE A 201 0.05 1.65 -5.96
N SER A 202 -1.14 2.25 -6.09
CA SER A 202 -1.52 3.49 -5.38
C SER A 202 -1.51 3.29 -3.86
N ILE A 203 -2.08 2.19 -3.37
CA ILE A 203 -2.07 1.84 -1.94
C ILE A 203 -0.63 1.69 -1.41
N ILE A 204 0.26 1.06 -2.19
CA ILE A 204 1.67 0.90 -1.81
C ILE A 204 2.38 2.27 -1.73
N ILE A 205 2.12 3.16 -2.69
CA ILE A 205 2.67 4.52 -2.70
C ILE A 205 2.19 5.30 -1.48
N GLU A 206 0.90 5.24 -1.17
CA GLU A 206 0.32 5.91 0.00
C GLU A 206 0.89 5.39 1.32
N LYS A 207 1.09 4.07 1.44
CA LYS A 207 1.72 3.47 2.63
C LYS A 207 3.16 3.96 2.83
N ARG A 208 3.92 4.17 1.76
CA ARG A 208 5.31 4.62 1.81
C ARG A 208 5.47 6.12 1.95
N ASN A 209 4.49 6.91 1.51
CA ASN A 209 4.49 8.34 1.77
C ASN A 209 4.25 8.53 3.27
N PRO A 210 5.27 8.92 4.04
CA PRO A 210 5.06 9.16 5.45
C PRO A 210 4.02 10.27 5.55
N LYS A 211 2.86 9.98 6.14
CA LYS A 211 1.92 11.03 6.54
C LYS A 211 2.66 11.88 7.56
N VAL A 212 3.35 12.92 7.07
CA VAL A 212 4.03 13.87 7.95
C VAL A 212 2.95 14.44 8.84
N ASN A 213 3.07 14.21 10.14
CA ASN A 213 2.20 14.87 11.10
C ASN A 213 2.62 16.34 11.13
N TRP A 214 2.03 17.13 10.22
CA TRP A 214 2.34 18.55 10.05
C TRP A 214 2.18 19.33 11.35
N LYS A 215 1.24 18.94 12.23
CA LYS A 215 1.06 19.55 13.57
C LYS A 215 2.30 19.33 14.43
N ARG A 216 2.88 18.11 14.40
CA ARG A 216 4.12 17.82 15.13
C ARG A 216 5.31 18.58 14.53
N ALA A 217 5.42 18.61 13.21
CA ALA A 217 6.47 19.36 12.50
C ALA A 217 6.38 20.86 12.82
N LEU A 218 5.19 21.44 12.77
CA LEU A 218 4.93 22.85 13.13
C LEU A 218 5.28 23.13 14.58
N LYS A 219 4.96 22.23 15.51
CA LYS A 219 5.30 22.37 16.93
C LYS A 219 6.81 22.33 17.17
N ILE A 220 7.54 21.45 16.48
CA ILE A 220 9.01 21.37 16.54
C ILE A 220 9.61 22.66 15.96
N PHE A 221 9.17 23.09 14.78
CA PHE A 221 9.60 24.34 14.15
C PHE A 221 9.35 25.52 15.07
N SER A 222 8.15 25.64 15.62
CA SER A 222 7.80 26.73 16.52
C SER A 222 8.70 26.72 17.76
N SER A 223 9.03 25.56 18.33
CA SER A 223 9.90 25.47 19.52
C SER A 223 11.36 25.81 19.20
N SER A 224 11.86 25.53 18.00
CA SER A 224 13.23 25.82 17.57
C SER A 224 13.43 27.30 17.20
N SER A 225 12.38 27.99 16.76
CA SER A 225 12.42 29.41 16.34
C SER A 225 12.47 30.41 17.47
N ARG A 226 12.63 29.97 18.74
CA ARG A 226 12.66 30.84 19.92
C ARG A 226 13.92 31.68 19.92
N ARG A 227 13.75 33.00 19.81
CA ARG A 227 14.83 33.99 20.04
C ARG A 227 14.93 34.33 21.50
N THR A 228 16.11 34.20 22.09
CA THR A 228 16.39 34.56 23.45
C THR A 228 16.93 35.98 23.51
N ARG A 229 16.19 36.90 24.11
CA ARG A 229 16.69 38.25 24.44
C ARG A 229 17.01 38.32 25.92
N VAL A 230 18.19 38.82 26.21
CA VAL A 230 18.62 39.07 27.57
C VAL A 230 18.40 40.57 27.88
N LYS A 231 17.61 40.87 28.91
CA LYS A 231 17.42 42.23 29.41
C LYS A 231 17.97 42.36 30.83
N PHE A 232 18.60 43.45 31.12
CA PHE A 232 18.96 43.80 32.48
C PHE A 232 17.70 44.23 33.24
N THR A 233 17.57 43.79 34.50
CA THR A 233 16.44 44.15 35.34
C THR A 233 16.87 44.40 36.77
N VAL A 234 16.42 45.48 37.34
CA VAL A 234 16.66 45.84 38.74
C VAL A 234 15.85 44.93 39.69
N LYS A 235 14.80 44.27 39.19
CA LYS A 235 13.94 43.38 39.98
C LYS A 235 14.61 42.03 40.36
N ARG A 236 15.74 41.70 39.78
CA ARG A 236 16.50 40.48 40.09
C ARG A 236 17.95 40.81 40.39
N VAL A 237 18.55 40.05 41.31
CA VAL A 237 19.98 40.14 41.62
C VAL A 237 20.75 39.29 40.59
N SER A 238 21.93 39.75 40.19
CA SER A 238 22.84 38.98 39.34
C SER A 238 23.32 37.75 40.09
N LYS A 239 23.10 36.56 39.52
CA LYS A 239 23.59 35.29 40.09
C LYS A 239 25.12 35.24 40.18
N ARG A 240 25.83 36.01 39.35
CA ARG A 240 27.30 36.01 39.28
C ARG A 240 27.94 37.00 40.27
N TYR A 241 27.30 38.16 40.45
CA TYR A 241 27.91 39.24 41.20
C TYR A 241 27.18 39.61 42.52
N GLY A 242 26.03 38.97 42.78
CA GLY A 242 25.24 39.26 43.95
C GLY A 242 24.61 40.67 44.04
N THR A 243 24.80 41.49 43.00
CA THR A 243 24.36 42.89 42.92
C THR A 243 23.29 43.08 41.86
N ARG A 244 22.57 44.22 41.89
CA ARG A 244 21.63 44.63 40.84
C ARG A 244 22.33 45.50 39.80
N PRO A 245 21.98 45.43 38.49
CA PRO A 245 20.89 44.68 37.89
C PRO A 245 21.22 43.23 37.62
N GLY A 246 20.23 42.35 37.76
CA GLY A 246 20.31 40.97 37.27
C GLY A 246 19.82 40.82 35.84
N LEU A 247 19.92 39.59 35.31
CA LEU A 247 19.51 39.26 33.95
C LEU A 247 18.11 38.66 33.91
N LYS A 248 17.24 39.19 33.05
CA LYS A 248 15.96 38.60 32.70
C LYS A 248 16.05 38.04 31.28
N ILE A 249 15.92 36.73 31.17
CA ILE A 249 15.83 36.08 29.89
C ILE A 249 14.38 36.20 29.40
N GLN A 250 14.17 36.90 28.29
CA GLN A 250 12.90 37.02 27.63
C GLN A 250 12.99 36.16 26.34
N ARG A 251 12.18 35.11 26.31
CA ARG A 251 12.02 34.29 25.09
C ARG A 251 10.87 34.88 24.32
N SER A 252 11.12 35.36 23.11
CA SER A 252 10.10 35.77 22.15
C SER A 252 10.20 34.89 20.92
N GLN A 253 9.06 34.53 20.41
CA GLN A 253 8.94 33.73 19.21
C GLN A 253 8.10 34.54 18.22
N LYS A 254 8.68 34.85 17.06
CA LYS A 254 7.97 35.48 15.96
C LYS A 254 7.87 34.47 14.82
N ILE A 255 6.67 34.21 14.35
CA ILE A 255 6.37 33.25 13.30
C ILE A 255 5.48 33.96 12.28
N ALA A 256 5.85 33.89 11.00
CA ALA A 256 4.95 34.16 9.89
C ALA A 256 4.30 32.86 9.44
N VAL A 257 2.99 32.87 9.28
CA VAL A 257 2.19 31.71 8.84
C VAL A 257 1.41 32.11 7.61
N ALA A 258 1.75 31.57 6.46
CA ALA A 258 0.98 31.70 5.25
C ALA A 258 -0.12 30.61 5.22
N ILE A 259 -1.35 31.00 5.01
CA ILE A 259 -2.51 30.12 4.95
C ILE A 259 -3.06 30.17 3.53
N ASP A 260 -3.12 28.99 2.90
CA ASP A 260 -3.82 28.83 1.63
C ASP A 260 -5.32 28.97 1.87
N THR A 261 -5.92 29.95 1.23
CA THR A 261 -7.35 30.23 1.27
C THR A 261 -8.03 29.92 -0.08
N SER A 262 -7.36 29.15 -0.95
CA SER A 262 -7.90 28.75 -2.25
C SER A 262 -9.19 27.94 -2.12
N GLY A 263 -9.97 27.88 -3.20
CA GLY A 263 -11.26 27.19 -3.20
C GLY A 263 -11.23 25.69 -2.96
N SER A 264 -10.05 25.06 -3.03
CA SER A 264 -9.84 23.64 -2.74
C SER A 264 -9.77 23.31 -1.25
N ILE A 265 -9.54 24.31 -0.38
CA ILE A 265 -9.43 24.13 1.08
C ILE A 265 -10.83 24.20 1.70
N SER A 266 -11.18 23.16 2.44
CA SER A 266 -12.47 23.08 3.14
C SER A 266 -12.51 23.97 4.39
N HIS A 267 -13.70 24.33 4.84
CA HIS A 267 -13.90 25.13 6.05
C HIS A 267 -13.35 24.40 7.31
N ASP A 268 -13.48 23.08 7.35
CA ASP A 268 -12.98 22.27 8.47
C ASP A 268 -11.45 22.29 8.54
N GLU A 269 -10.76 22.24 7.40
CA GLU A 269 -9.31 22.34 7.34
C GLU A 269 -8.82 23.71 7.78
N LEU A 270 -9.47 24.78 7.33
CA LEU A 270 -9.16 26.14 7.79
C LEU A 270 -9.34 26.28 9.30
N THR A 271 -10.41 25.72 9.85
CA THR A 271 -10.65 25.69 11.29
C THR A 271 -9.54 24.96 12.03
N MET A 272 -9.07 23.83 11.49
CA MET A 272 -7.94 23.09 12.07
C MET A 272 -6.65 23.91 12.05
N PHE A 273 -6.34 24.64 10.97
CA PHE A 273 -5.16 25.50 10.89
C PHE A 273 -5.22 26.64 11.92
N PHE A 274 -6.35 27.31 12.04
CA PHE A 274 -6.53 28.37 13.02
C PHE A 274 -6.47 27.87 14.46
N ASN A 275 -6.92 26.67 14.75
CA ASN A 275 -6.77 26.05 16.07
C ASN A 275 -5.30 25.84 16.46
N GLU A 276 -4.45 25.42 15.50
CA GLU A 276 -3.01 25.28 15.74
C GLU A 276 -2.32 26.66 15.92
N ILE A 277 -2.70 27.66 15.12
CA ILE A 277 -2.24 29.06 15.27
C ILE A 277 -2.60 29.57 16.65
N HIS A 278 -3.84 29.35 17.09
CA HIS A 278 -4.31 29.75 18.42
C HIS A 278 -3.51 29.06 19.53
N SER A 279 -3.23 27.79 19.42
CA SER A 279 -2.38 27.07 20.36
C SER A 279 -0.96 27.62 20.43
N MET A 280 -0.34 27.98 19.31
CA MET A 280 0.98 28.60 19.27
C MET A 280 0.96 30.00 19.94
N TRP A 281 -0.07 30.79 19.68
CA TRP A 281 -0.26 32.10 20.27
C TRP A 281 -0.45 32.01 21.79
N GLN A 282 -1.26 31.07 22.29
CA GLN A 282 -1.41 30.83 23.74
C GLN A 282 -0.07 30.44 24.40
N ASN A 283 0.83 29.80 23.69
CA ASN A 283 2.18 29.47 24.15
C ASN A 283 3.16 30.68 24.07
N GLY A 284 2.65 31.88 23.75
CA GLY A 284 3.41 33.12 23.74
C GLY A 284 4.15 33.45 22.46
N ALA A 285 3.75 32.85 21.32
CA ALA A 285 4.27 33.25 20.03
C ALA A 285 3.60 34.54 19.53
N GLU A 286 4.37 35.45 18.95
CA GLU A 286 3.89 36.56 18.12
C GLU A 286 3.71 36.02 16.71
N ILE A 287 2.46 35.96 16.20
CA ILE A 287 2.15 35.32 14.92
C ILE A 287 1.63 36.34 13.94
N GLU A 288 2.28 36.42 12.79
CA GLU A 288 1.83 37.17 11.64
C GLU A 288 1.19 36.18 10.66
N VAL A 289 -0.09 36.38 10.36
CA VAL A 289 -0.87 35.55 9.45
C VAL A 289 -0.95 36.23 8.10
N ILE A 290 -0.64 35.47 7.06
CA ILE A 290 -0.71 35.87 5.65
C ILE A 290 -1.77 35.00 4.98
N GLU A 291 -2.89 35.58 4.62
CA GLU A 291 -3.91 34.91 3.81
C GLU A 291 -3.54 35.05 2.34
N CYS A 292 -3.41 33.95 1.63
CA CYS A 292 -3.00 33.92 0.23
C CYS A 292 -3.79 32.86 -0.55
N ASP A 293 -4.04 33.17 -1.82
CA ASP A 293 -4.49 32.22 -2.83
C ASP A 293 -3.55 32.31 -4.06
N ALA A 294 -3.96 32.96 -5.14
CA ALA A 294 -3.08 33.33 -6.26
C ALA A 294 -2.26 34.60 -5.99
N ALA A 295 -2.56 35.32 -4.89
CA ALA A 295 -1.87 36.53 -4.45
C ALA A 295 -1.97 36.65 -2.93
N VAL A 296 -1.14 37.52 -2.34
CA VAL A 296 -1.28 37.89 -0.94
C VAL A 296 -2.53 38.77 -0.81
N LEU A 297 -3.52 38.28 -0.07
CA LEU A 297 -4.81 38.97 0.08
C LEU A 297 -4.84 39.83 1.32
N LYS A 298 -4.30 39.32 2.43
CA LYS A 298 -4.30 40.02 3.71
C LYS A 298 -3.15 39.55 4.60
N THR A 299 -2.55 40.51 5.29
CA THR A 299 -1.51 40.24 6.31
C THR A 299 -1.91 40.92 7.61
N TYR A 300 -1.88 40.19 8.72
CA TYR A 300 -2.20 40.74 10.03
C TYR A 300 -1.53 39.98 11.18
N ASN A 301 -1.35 40.67 12.31
CA ASN A 301 -0.89 40.03 13.52
C ASN A 301 -2.06 39.36 14.26
N TYR A 302 -1.93 38.06 14.53
CA TYR A 302 -2.92 37.30 15.26
C TYR A 302 -3.01 37.70 16.73
N LYS A 303 -4.21 38.06 17.18
CA LYS A 303 -4.49 38.55 18.54
C LYS A 303 -5.41 37.60 19.34
N GLY A 304 -5.44 36.34 19.02
CA GLY A 304 -6.23 35.33 19.73
C GLY A 304 -7.71 35.27 19.37
N LYS A 305 -8.14 35.97 18.32
CA LYS A 305 -9.51 35.89 17.81
C LYS A 305 -9.48 35.29 16.42
N PHE A 306 -10.41 34.38 16.16
CA PHE A 306 -10.61 33.84 14.81
C PHE A 306 -11.11 34.96 13.88
N PRO A 307 -10.65 35.01 12.63
CA PRO A 307 -11.16 35.96 11.67
C PRO A 307 -12.62 35.61 11.33
N GLU A 308 -13.49 36.63 11.33
CA GLU A 308 -14.91 36.47 10.96
C GLU A 308 -15.09 36.16 9.46
N PHE A 309 -14.16 36.64 8.64
CA PHE A 309 -14.15 36.41 7.20
C PHE A 309 -12.73 36.04 6.75
N ILE A 310 -12.61 35.00 5.96
CA ILE A 310 -11.39 34.57 5.31
C ILE A 310 -11.48 34.99 3.84
N HIS A 311 -10.46 35.72 3.37
CA HIS A 311 -10.41 36.24 2.00
C HIS A 311 -9.76 35.20 1.08
N GLY A 312 -10.31 35.02 -0.09
CA GLY A 312 -9.80 34.10 -1.12
C GLY A 312 -10.91 33.26 -1.74
N ARG A 313 -10.57 32.17 -2.34
CA ARG A 313 -11.26 31.11 -3.08
C ARG A 313 -10.89 31.09 -4.58
N GLY A 314 -9.74 31.68 -4.93
CA GLY A 314 -9.14 31.59 -6.26
C GLY A 314 -8.26 30.38 -6.45
N GLY A 315 -7.32 30.45 -7.39
CA GLY A 315 -6.27 29.45 -7.60
C GLY A 315 -5.16 29.57 -6.56
N THR A 316 -4.22 28.62 -6.51
CA THR A 316 -3.10 28.61 -5.56
C THR A 316 -1.80 29.02 -6.24
N ASN A 317 -1.12 30.07 -5.76
CA ASN A 317 0.24 30.45 -6.11
C ASN A 317 0.93 31.08 -4.90
N PHE A 318 2.03 30.49 -4.44
CA PHE A 318 2.80 30.98 -3.28
C PHE A 318 4.01 31.86 -3.67
N ASP A 319 4.26 32.10 -4.97
CA ASP A 319 5.40 32.94 -5.40
C ASP A 319 5.38 34.36 -4.80
N PRO A 320 4.22 34.99 -4.52
CA PRO A 320 4.16 36.33 -3.92
C PRO A 320 4.40 36.37 -2.42
N VAL A 321 4.42 35.24 -1.71
CA VAL A 321 4.57 35.12 -0.23
C VAL A 321 6.01 34.98 0.17
#